data_31c35ae0221775a77e052c91e57b5261
#
_entry.id   31c35ae0221775a77e052c91e57b5261
#
_cell.length_a   1.000
_cell.length_b   1.000
_cell.length_c   1.000
_cell.angle_alpha   90.00
_cell.angle_beta   90.00
_cell.angle_gamma   90.00
#
_symmetry.space_group_name_H-M   'P 1'
#
loop_
_entity.id
_entity.type
_entity.pdbx_description
1 polymer ?
#
loop_
_entity_poly.entity_id
_entity_poly.type
_entity_poly.pdbx_seq_one_letter_code
_entity_poly.pdbx_strand_id
1 'polypeptide(L)'
;MDSRKTVRRQSGIELLRIIAMYLIVTHHMVNHNSFDFLGQPGSFRQVVLSLFQFVPGKIGIALFFIASAWFLSTGTANLKNACRKIWVLECEILFWSIAGLVFQLLINPEVVHFQQVIMAFFPTITQLWWYTTCYALFLIFLPFINLSLRRIGQNVHKKLAVVMVVVWGVSSVIPYSSMGIGLN
;
A
#
# COMPACT_ATOMS: atom_id res chain seq x y z
N MET A 1 -12.97 40.20 -1.74
CA MET A 1 -13.82 39.14 -1.20
C MET A 1 -13.25 37.82 -1.69
N ASP A 2 -12.48 37.17 -0.82
CA ASP A 2 -11.75 35.93 -1.14
C ASP A 2 -12.73 34.74 -1.01
N SER A 3 -13.22 34.25 -2.12
CA SER A 3 -14.09 33.08 -2.21
C SER A 3 -13.23 31.83 -1.98
N ARG A 4 -12.93 31.50 -0.74
CA ARG A 4 -12.40 30.18 -0.37
C ARG A 4 -13.42 29.14 -0.79
N LYS A 5 -13.16 28.46 -1.92
CA LYS A 5 -13.91 27.27 -2.31
C LYS A 5 -13.78 26.26 -1.15
N THR A 6 -14.82 26.14 -0.36
CA THR A 6 -14.92 25.10 0.67
C THR A 6 -14.89 23.75 -0.04
N VAL A 7 -13.73 23.07 0.04
CA VAL A 7 -13.61 21.71 -0.48
C VAL A 7 -14.59 20.84 0.31
N ARG A 8 -15.65 20.40 -0.34
CA ARG A 8 -16.68 19.55 0.28
C ARG A 8 -16.01 18.26 0.75
N ARG A 9 -16.01 18.06 2.07
CA ARG A 9 -15.47 16.88 2.71
C ARG A 9 -16.19 15.61 2.19
N GLN A 10 -15.43 14.60 1.78
CA GLN A 10 -15.95 13.34 1.26
C GLN A 10 -15.82 12.24 2.32
N SER A 11 -16.68 12.32 3.34
CA SER A 11 -16.64 11.43 4.51
C SER A 11 -16.70 9.93 4.16
N GLY A 12 -17.35 9.54 3.06
CA GLY A 12 -17.41 8.15 2.61
C GLY A 12 -16.03 7.63 2.18
N ILE A 13 -15.21 8.45 1.50
CA ILE A 13 -13.85 8.05 1.08
C ILE A 13 -12.90 8.04 2.27
N GLU A 14 -13.09 8.98 3.21
CA GLU A 14 -12.33 8.97 4.48
C GLU A 14 -12.61 7.70 5.28
N LEU A 15 -13.88 7.30 5.40
CA LEU A 15 -14.27 6.05 6.04
C LEU A 15 -13.68 4.82 5.33
N LEU A 16 -13.69 4.82 3.99
CA LEU A 16 -13.08 3.75 3.20
C LEU A 16 -11.58 3.60 3.51
N ARG A 17 -10.85 4.71 3.70
CA ARG A 17 -9.43 4.68 4.08
C ARG A 17 -9.23 4.09 5.48
N ILE A 18 -10.09 4.44 6.44
CA ILE A 18 -10.04 3.87 7.80
C ILE A 18 -10.26 2.36 7.75
N ILE A 19 -11.28 1.90 7.01
CA ILE A 19 -11.55 0.47 6.83
C ILE A 19 -10.35 -0.22 6.16
N ALA A 20 -9.78 0.38 5.12
CA ALA A 20 -8.61 -0.14 4.44
C ALA A 20 -7.41 -0.30 5.39
N MET A 21 -7.14 0.71 6.23
CA MET A 21 -6.08 0.65 7.23
C MET A 21 -6.35 -0.46 8.27
N TYR A 22 -7.58 -0.59 8.74
CA TYR A 22 -7.96 -1.67 9.66
C TYR A 22 -7.69 -3.06 9.06
N LEU A 23 -8.06 -3.25 7.79
CA LEU A 23 -7.80 -4.50 7.08
C LEU A 23 -6.30 -4.79 6.93
N ILE A 24 -5.49 -3.78 6.64
CA ILE A 24 -4.03 -3.92 6.52
C ILE A 24 -3.42 -4.29 7.88
N VAL A 25 -3.82 -3.59 8.95
CA VAL A 25 -3.28 -3.85 10.31
C VAL A 25 -3.64 -5.25 10.79
N THR A 26 -4.89 -5.68 10.60
CA THR A 26 -5.32 -7.04 11.00
C THR A 26 -4.59 -8.12 10.22
N HIS A 27 -4.34 -7.93 8.93
CA HIS A 27 -3.52 -8.83 8.12
C HIS A 27 -2.08 -8.92 8.64
N HIS A 28 -1.43 -7.81 8.92
CA HIS A 28 -0.09 -7.79 9.47
C HIS A 28 -0.03 -8.42 10.87
N MET A 29 -1.04 -8.16 11.70
CA MET A 29 -1.14 -8.76 13.02
C MET A 29 -1.16 -10.29 12.95
N VAL A 30 -1.91 -10.87 12.00
CA VAL A 30 -1.97 -12.33 11.86
C VAL A 30 -0.67 -12.90 11.26
N ASN A 31 -0.07 -12.21 10.28
CA ASN A 31 1.14 -12.70 9.61
C ASN A 31 2.42 -12.59 10.44
N HIS A 32 2.54 -11.57 11.28
CA HIS A 32 3.76 -11.32 12.06
C HIS A 32 3.72 -11.89 13.48
N ASN A 33 2.58 -12.43 13.90
CA ASN A 33 2.50 -13.18 15.15
C ASN A 33 2.43 -14.67 14.85
N SER A 34 3.21 -15.45 15.60
CA SER A 34 3.27 -16.93 15.48
C SER A 34 2.02 -17.58 16.06
N PHE A 35 0.87 -17.33 15.40
CA PHE A 35 -0.36 -18.04 15.75
C PHE A 35 -0.31 -19.46 15.17
N ASP A 36 -0.15 -20.46 16.03
CA ASP A 36 -0.26 -21.87 15.61
C ASP A 36 -1.74 -22.23 15.38
N PHE A 37 -2.25 -21.89 14.21
CA PHE A 37 -3.62 -22.20 13.79
C PHE A 37 -3.67 -23.30 12.72
N LEU A 38 -2.56 -23.58 12.04
CA LEU A 38 -2.49 -24.62 11.01
C LEU A 38 -2.51 -26.03 11.63
N GLY A 39 -2.03 -26.18 12.87
CA GLY A 39 -2.07 -27.42 13.63
C GLY A 39 -3.44 -27.77 14.23
N GLN A 40 -4.48 -26.95 14.04
CA GLN A 40 -5.83 -27.17 14.60
C GLN A 40 -6.89 -27.26 13.47
N PRO A 41 -6.86 -28.30 12.63
CA PRO A 41 -7.75 -28.40 11.49
C PRO A 41 -9.22 -28.43 11.92
N GLY A 42 -10.06 -27.66 11.21
CA GLY A 42 -11.50 -27.58 11.43
C GLY A 42 -11.95 -26.70 12.60
N SER A 43 -11.04 -26.02 13.30
CA SER A 43 -11.42 -25.10 14.37
C SER A 43 -11.93 -23.77 13.81
N PHE A 44 -12.91 -23.15 14.50
CA PHE A 44 -13.39 -21.79 14.16
C PHE A 44 -12.23 -20.78 14.18
N ARG A 45 -11.30 -20.93 15.12
CA ARG A 45 -10.08 -20.12 15.21
C ARG A 45 -9.24 -20.20 13.93
N GLN A 46 -9.03 -21.41 13.41
CA GLN A 46 -8.28 -21.62 12.16
C GLN A 46 -8.96 -20.89 10.99
N VAL A 47 -10.28 -21.04 10.83
CA VAL A 47 -11.03 -20.40 9.75
C VAL A 47 -10.90 -18.88 9.82
N VAL A 48 -11.09 -18.28 11.00
CA VAL A 48 -11.00 -16.84 11.19
C VAL A 48 -9.58 -16.32 10.91
N LEU A 49 -8.56 -16.95 11.50
CA LEU A 49 -7.17 -16.51 11.32
C LEU A 49 -6.71 -16.68 9.85
N SER A 50 -7.08 -17.79 9.19
CA SER A 50 -6.80 -17.99 7.76
C SER A 50 -7.50 -16.94 6.90
N LEU A 51 -8.75 -16.59 7.20
CA LEU A 51 -9.47 -15.53 6.50
C LEU A 51 -8.70 -14.19 6.62
N PHE A 52 -8.28 -13.82 7.83
CA PHE A 52 -7.54 -12.59 8.07
C PHE A 52 -6.11 -12.62 7.52
N GLN A 53 -5.51 -13.79 7.36
CA GLN A 53 -4.20 -13.93 6.75
C GLN A 53 -4.23 -13.69 5.24
N PHE A 54 -5.21 -14.24 4.52
CA PHE A 54 -5.17 -14.26 3.05
C PHE A 54 -5.96 -13.13 2.38
N VAL A 55 -7.07 -12.68 2.96
CA VAL A 55 -8.04 -11.81 2.28
C VAL A 55 -7.81 -10.31 2.56
N PRO A 56 -7.73 -9.84 3.82
CA PRO A 56 -7.81 -8.41 4.12
C PRO A 56 -6.62 -7.60 3.62
N GLY A 57 -5.41 -8.15 3.62
CA GLY A 57 -4.20 -7.44 3.23
C GLY A 57 -4.27 -6.90 1.81
N LYS A 58 -4.59 -7.75 0.85
CA LYS A 58 -4.69 -7.38 -0.58
C LYS A 58 -5.85 -6.40 -0.81
N ILE A 59 -7.01 -6.66 -0.20
CA ILE A 59 -8.19 -5.79 -0.32
C ILE A 59 -7.91 -4.44 0.34
N GLY A 60 -7.34 -4.42 1.54
CA GLY A 60 -7.01 -3.19 2.25
C GLY A 60 -6.04 -2.30 1.47
N ILE A 61 -4.97 -2.88 0.92
CA ILE A 61 -4.00 -2.16 0.08
C ILE A 61 -4.67 -1.59 -1.16
N ALA A 62 -5.50 -2.38 -1.87
CA ALA A 62 -6.21 -1.92 -3.06
C ALA A 62 -7.16 -0.75 -2.73
N LEU A 63 -7.96 -0.88 -1.68
CA LEU A 63 -8.90 0.17 -1.25
C LEU A 63 -8.16 1.45 -0.83
N PHE A 64 -7.07 1.33 -0.08
CA PHE A 64 -6.27 2.47 0.35
C PHE A 64 -5.63 3.19 -0.85
N PHE A 65 -5.12 2.43 -1.82
CA PHE A 65 -4.54 2.97 -3.05
C PHE A 65 -5.60 3.66 -3.91
N ILE A 66 -6.76 3.05 -4.12
CA ILE A 66 -7.87 3.62 -4.90
C ILE A 66 -8.36 4.93 -4.25
N ALA A 67 -8.58 4.93 -2.94
CA ALA A 67 -8.98 6.13 -2.21
C ALA A 67 -7.94 7.26 -2.32
N SER A 68 -6.65 6.92 -2.26
CA SER A 68 -5.56 7.87 -2.45
C SER A 68 -5.50 8.41 -3.88
N ALA A 69 -5.62 7.52 -4.88
CA ALA A 69 -5.65 7.90 -6.29
C ALA A 69 -6.84 8.81 -6.62
N TRP A 70 -8.00 8.58 -6.01
CA TRP A 70 -9.17 9.44 -6.16
C TRP A 70 -8.87 10.90 -5.79
N PHE A 71 -8.31 11.13 -4.60
CA PHE A 71 -7.96 12.49 -4.18
C PHE A 71 -6.85 13.12 -5.04
N LEU A 72 -5.94 12.30 -5.53
CA LEU A 72 -4.83 12.78 -6.38
C LEU A 72 -5.27 13.12 -7.80
N SER A 73 -6.28 12.41 -8.34
CA SER A 73 -6.80 12.64 -9.69
C SER A 73 -7.57 13.96 -9.83
N THR A 74 -8.18 14.44 -8.74
CA THR A 74 -8.96 15.69 -8.71
C THR A 74 -8.09 16.94 -8.60
N GLY A 75 -6.84 16.79 -8.21
CA GLY A 75 -5.90 17.90 -8.03
C GLY A 75 -5.13 18.27 -9.29
N THR A 76 -4.43 19.42 -9.25
CA THR A 76 -3.41 19.78 -10.25
C THR A 76 -2.18 18.92 -10.05
N ALA A 77 -2.06 17.85 -10.84
CA ALA A 77 -0.89 17.00 -10.81
C ALA A 77 0.25 17.66 -11.59
N ASN A 78 1.25 18.18 -10.87
CA ASN A 78 2.51 18.61 -11.44
C ASN A 78 3.67 17.97 -10.64
N LEU A 79 4.84 17.88 -11.26
CA LEU A 79 6.02 17.26 -10.67
C LEU A 79 6.44 17.92 -9.34
N LYS A 80 6.34 19.24 -9.22
CA LYS A 80 6.67 19.97 -8.00
C LYS A 80 5.79 19.53 -6.83
N ASN A 81 4.50 19.37 -7.06
CA ASN A 81 3.56 18.90 -6.05
C ASN A 81 3.79 17.41 -5.71
N ALA A 82 4.16 16.60 -6.70
CA ALA A 82 4.54 15.20 -6.48
C ALA A 82 5.78 15.09 -5.59
N CYS A 83 6.86 15.81 -5.93
CA CYS A 83 8.08 15.81 -5.11
C CYS A 83 7.84 16.30 -3.68
N ARG A 84 7.00 17.33 -3.49
CA ARG A 84 6.65 17.79 -2.14
C ARG A 84 5.92 16.72 -1.33
N LYS A 85 5.00 15.97 -1.94
CA LYS A 85 4.28 14.88 -1.26
C LYS A 85 5.22 13.72 -0.93
N ILE A 86 6.13 13.38 -1.85
CA ILE A 86 7.16 12.37 -1.61
C ILE A 86 8.06 12.81 -0.46
N TRP A 87 8.51 14.05 -0.44
CA TRP A 87 9.34 14.55 0.65
C TRP A 87 8.67 14.44 2.02
N VAL A 88 7.39 14.81 2.13
CA VAL A 88 6.63 14.66 3.38
C VAL A 88 6.52 13.19 3.78
N LEU A 89 6.22 12.31 2.82
CA LEU A 89 6.15 10.88 3.03
C LEU A 89 7.49 10.31 3.51
N GLU A 90 8.60 10.70 2.86
CA GLU A 90 9.96 10.26 3.24
C GLU A 90 10.33 10.70 4.66
N CYS A 91 10.02 11.94 5.04
CA CYS A 91 10.28 12.42 6.40
C CYS A 91 9.53 11.58 7.44
N GLU A 92 8.27 11.24 7.17
CA GLU A 92 7.44 10.43 8.06
C GLU A 92 7.97 9.00 8.18
N ILE A 93 8.30 8.38 7.05
CA ILE A 93 8.84 7.01 7.00
C ILE A 93 10.20 6.94 7.67
N LEU A 94 11.08 7.90 7.39
CA LEU A 94 12.42 7.97 7.98
C LEU A 94 12.33 8.10 9.50
N PHE A 95 11.43 8.94 9.99
CA PHE A 95 11.19 9.08 11.43
C PHE A 95 10.82 7.73 12.07
N TRP A 96 9.84 7.01 11.51
CA TRP A 96 9.40 5.73 12.06
C TRP A 96 10.43 4.62 11.90
N SER A 97 11.21 4.62 10.80
CA SER A 97 12.28 3.65 10.59
C SER A 97 13.42 3.83 11.59
N ILE A 98 13.82 5.07 11.85
CA ILE A 98 14.84 5.38 12.85
C ILE A 98 14.32 5.10 14.26
N ALA A 99 13.09 5.48 14.57
CA ALA A 99 12.47 5.18 15.86
C ALA A 99 12.40 3.68 16.13
N GLY A 100 12.03 2.88 15.12
CA GLY A 100 12.03 1.43 15.20
C GLY A 100 13.43 0.84 15.41
N LEU A 101 14.44 1.36 14.72
CA LEU A 101 15.83 0.96 14.89
C LEU A 101 16.33 1.26 16.32
N VAL A 102 16.06 2.47 16.82
CA VAL A 102 16.43 2.87 18.19
C VAL A 102 15.73 1.97 19.21
N PHE A 103 14.46 1.69 19.01
CA PHE A 103 13.71 0.77 19.89
C PHE A 103 14.32 -0.64 19.90
N GLN A 104 14.71 -1.18 18.73
CA GLN A 104 15.39 -2.47 18.65
C GLN A 104 16.75 -2.46 19.37
N LEU A 105 17.54 -1.40 19.18
CA LEU A 105 18.83 -1.24 19.85
C LEU A 105 18.71 -1.18 21.38
N LEU A 106 17.60 -0.62 21.90
CA LEU A 106 17.35 -0.54 23.33
C LEU A 106 16.89 -1.86 23.96
N ILE A 107 16.12 -2.67 23.20
CA ILE A 107 15.56 -3.92 23.73
C ILE A 107 16.49 -5.11 23.49
N ASN A 108 17.05 -5.22 22.28
CA ASN A 108 17.88 -6.35 21.90
C ASN A 108 18.95 -5.93 20.87
N PRO A 109 20.06 -5.31 21.31
CA PRO A 109 21.10 -4.80 20.43
C PRO A 109 21.79 -5.90 19.61
N GLU A 110 21.81 -7.13 20.11
CA GLU A 110 22.51 -8.27 19.45
C GLU A 110 21.82 -8.69 18.13
N VAL A 111 20.54 -8.36 17.96
CA VAL A 111 19.79 -8.68 16.73
C VAL A 111 19.99 -7.64 15.63
N VAL A 112 20.56 -6.47 15.97
CA VAL A 112 20.72 -5.37 15.02
C VAL A 112 22.01 -5.54 14.22
N HIS A 113 21.88 -5.90 12.95
CA HIS A 113 22.97 -6.00 12.00
C HIS A 113 23.13 -4.72 11.20
N PHE A 114 24.34 -4.50 10.67
CA PHE A 114 24.68 -3.32 9.83
C PHE A 114 23.68 -3.12 8.66
N GLN A 115 23.21 -4.20 8.06
CA GLN A 115 22.20 -4.12 7.00
C GLN A 115 20.90 -3.46 7.46
N GLN A 116 20.42 -3.75 8.68
CA GLN A 116 19.22 -3.14 9.24
C GLN A 116 19.39 -1.64 9.49
N VAL A 117 20.59 -1.23 9.86
CA VAL A 117 20.94 0.20 9.99
C VAL A 117 20.82 0.90 8.63
N ILE A 118 21.42 0.33 7.58
CA ILE A 118 21.28 0.88 6.21
C ILE A 118 19.79 0.95 5.78
N MET A 119 19.05 -0.12 6.02
CA MET A 119 17.62 -0.17 5.67
C MET A 119 16.80 0.90 6.40
N ALA A 120 17.13 1.20 7.66
CA ALA A 120 16.44 2.21 8.43
C ALA A 120 16.73 3.64 7.94
N PHE A 121 17.95 3.92 7.45
CA PHE A 121 18.30 5.23 6.90
C PHE A 121 17.86 5.46 5.46
N PHE A 122 17.65 4.38 4.68
CA PHE A 122 17.20 4.43 3.29
C PHE A 122 15.97 3.57 3.05
N PRO A 123 14.87 3.78 3.80
CA PRO A 123 13.74 2.85 3.86
C PRO A 123 13.02 2.67 2.51
N THR A 124 12.90 3.73 1.72
CA THR A 124 12.24 3.68 0.41
C THR A 124 13.11 3.02 -0.66
N ILE A 125 14.43 3.27 -0.65
CA ILE A 125 15.35 2.67 -1.62
C ILE A 125 15.53 1.18 -1.36
N THR A 126 15.64 0.80 -0.09
CA THR A 126 15.81 -0.60 0.35
C THR A 126 14.51 -1.39 0.38
N GLN A 127 13.38 -0.75 0.05
CA GLN A 127 12.04 -1.34 0.07
C GLN A 127 11.64 -1.89 1.46
N LEU A 128 12.19 -1.36 2.54
CA LEU A 128 11.81 -1.73 3.90
C LEU A 128 10.28 -1.60 4.08
N TRP A 129 9.69 -0.59 3.45
CA TRP A 129 8.26 -0.35 3.36
C TRP A 129 7.83 -0.39 1.89
N TRP A 130 7.77 -1.57 1.30
CA TRP A 130 7.50 -1.78 -0.14
C TRP A 130 6.31 -0.98 -0.68
N TYR A 131 5.24 -0.84 0.12
CA TYR A 131 4.05 -0.10 -0.28
C TYR A 131 4.36 1.39 -0.50
N THR A 132 5.14 2.00 0.38
CA THR A 132 5.53 3.42 0.30
C THR A 132 6.43 3.68 -0.90
N THR A 133 7.32 2.74 -1.23
CA THR A 133 8.13 2.78 -2.45
C THR A 133 7.24 2.79 -3.70
N CYS A 134 6.28 1.87 -3.78
CA CYS A 134 5.31 1.83 -4.88
C CYS A 134 4.47 3.12 -4.96
N TYR A 135 4.08 3.66 -3.81
CA TYR A 135 3.31 4.90 -3.74
C TYR A 135 4.12 6.13 -4.17
N ALA A 136 5.39 6.21 -3.79
CA ALA A 136 6.30 7.27 -4.25
C ALA A 136 6.49 7.23 -5.77
N LEU A 137 6.72 6.06 -6.34
CA LEU A 137 6.78 5.86 -7.79
C LEU A 137 5.48 6.28 -8.48
N PHE A 138 4.34 5.88 -7.92
CA PHE A 138 3.03 6.31 -8.44
C PHE A 138 2.90 7.84 -8.46
N LEU A 139 3.33 8.53 -7.39
CA LEU A 139 3.29 9.99 -7.33
C LEU A 139 4.15 10.65 -8.41
N ILE A 140 5.32 10.07 -8.76
CA ILE A 140 6.19 10.56 -9.84
C ILE A 140 5.47 10.43 -11.20
N PHE A 141 4.84 9.28 -11.44
CA PHE A 141 4.16 9.02 -12.72
C PHE A 141 2.79 9.67 -12.82
N LEU A 142 2.19 10.07 -11.71
CA LEU A 142 0.83 10.62 -11.67
C LEU A 142 0.58 11.81 -12.63
N PRO A 143 1.48 12.80 -12.77
CA PRO A 143 1.27 13.90 -13.72
C PRO A 143 1.14 13.40 -15.16
N PHE A 144 1.95 12.42 -15.55
CA PHE A 144 1.95 11.83 -16.89
C PHE A 144 0.69 10.97 -17.11
N ILE A 145 0.32 10.17 -16.13
CA ILE A 145 -0.91 9.37 -16.14
C ILE A 145 -2.13 10.27 -16.29
N ASN A 146 -2.24 11.32 -15.49
CA ASN A 146 -3.36 12.25 -15.56
C ASN A 146 -3.41 12.99 -16.91
N LEU A 147 -2.27 13.38 -17.45
CA LEU A 147 -2.20 14.03 -18.77
C LEU A 147 -2.69 13.06 -19.87
N SER A 148 -2.24 11.83 -19.84
CA SER A 148 -2.64 10.78 -20.78
C SER A 148 -4.12 10.47 -20.67
N LEU A 149 -4.61 10.22 -19.46
CA LEU A 149 -6.01 9.88 -19.19
C LEU A 149 -6.97 11.01 -19.60
N ARG A 150 -6.61 12.27 -19.43
CA ARG A 150 -7.44 13.41 -19.84
C ARG A 150 -7.56 13.55 -21.37
N ARG A 151 -6.62 13.01 -22.14
CA ARG A 151 -6.64 13.02 -23.61
C ARG A 151 -7.42 11.87 -24.22
N ILE A 152 -7.71 10.83 -23.45
CA ILE A 152 -8.44 9.66 -23.92
C ILE A 152 -9.94 9.88 -23.76
N GLY A 153 -10.71 9.56 -24.79
CA GLY A 153 -12.17 9.66 -24.75
C GLY A 153 -12.79 8.62 -23.79
N GLN A 154 -14.02 8.90 -23.35
CA GLN A 154 -14.73 8.11 -22.35
C GLN A 154 -14.84 6.61 -22.71
N ASN A 155 -15.02 6.28 -24.00
CA ASN A 155 -15.12 4.89 -24.45
C ASN A 155 -13.80 4.14 -24.30
N VAL A 156 -12.68 4.80 -24.53
CA VAL A 156 -11.34 4.20 -24.34
C VAL A 156 -11.07 4.01 -22.85
N HIS A 157 -11.46 4.96 -21.99
CA HIS A 157 -11.39 4.79 -20.53
C HIS A 157 -12.12 3.54 -20.05
N LYS A 158 -13.37 3.33 -20.49
CA LYS A 158 -14.15 2.14 -20.13
C LYS A 158 -13.45 0.86 -20.57
N LYS A 159 -12.97 0.81 -21.83
CA LYS A 159 -12.23 -0.35 -22.36
C LYS A 159 -10.95 -0.62 -21.54
N LEU A 160 -10.17 0.43 -21.22
CA LEU A 160 -8.98 0.31 -20.41
C LEU A 160 -9.30 -0.25 -19.00
N ALA A 161 -10.35 0.27 -18.36
CA ALA A 161 -10.78 -0.21 -17.05
C ALA A 161 -11.19 -1.70 -17.10
N VAL A 162 -11.94 -2.11 -18.12
CA VAL A 162 -12.34 -3.52 -18.30
C VAL A 162 -11.11 -4.40 -18.51
N VAL A 163 -10.19 -4.00 -19.40
CA VAL A 163 -8.95 -4.75 -19.65
C VAL A 163 -8.14 -4.91 -18.37
N MET A 164 -7.97 -3.83 -17.59
CA MET A 164 -7.24 -3.90 -16.33
C MET A 164 -7.90 -4.84 -15.31
N VAL A 165 -9.22 -4.79 -15.18
CA VAL A 165 -9.97 -5.69 -14.28
C VAL A 165 -9.85 -7.15 -14.74
N VAL A 166 -9.97 -7.42 -16.03
CA VAL A 166 -9.85 -8.78 -16.57
C VAL A 166 -8.44 -9.31 -16.39
N VAL A 167 -7.41 -8.56 -16.79
CA VAL A 167 -6.00 -8.99 -16.67
C VAL A 167 -5.64 -9.24 -15.21
N TRP A 168 -6.00 -8.31 -14.32
CA TRP A 168 -5.71 -8.46 -12.90
C TRP A 168 -6.53 -9.55 -12.24
N GLY A 169 -7.82 -9.67 -12.59
CA GLY A 169 -8.70 -10.72 -12.09
C GLY A 169 -8.22 -12.10 -12.52
N VAL A 170 -7.89 -12.30 -13.81
CA VAL A 170 -7.34 -13.57 -14.31
C VAL A 170 -6.01 -13.91 -13.65
N SER A 171 -5.09 -12.93 -13.55
CA SER A 171 -3.77 -13.18 -12.93
C SER A 171 -3.88 -13.53 -11.44
N SER A 172 -4.89 -13.04 -10.73
CA SER A 172 -5.09 -13.33 -9.31
C SER A 172 -5.67 -14.75 -9.05
N VAL A 173 -6.30 -15.35 -10.05
CA VAL A 173 -6.88 -16.70 -9.95
C VAL A 173 -5.85 -17.79 -10.31
N ILE A 174 -4.79 -17.44 -11.07
CA ILE A 174 -3.74 -18.40 -11.41
C ILE A 174 -2.90 -18.70 -10.15
N PRO A 175 -2.92 -19.94 -9.62
CA PRO A 175 -2.17 -20.27 -8.43
C PRO A 175 -0.66 -20.15 -8.70
N TYR A 176 0.05 -19.46 -7.82
CA TYR A 176 1.52 -19.27 -7.91
C TYR A 176 2.30 -20.60 -7.96
N SER A 177 1.70 -21.67 -7.44
CA SER A 177 2.25 -23.02 -7.42
C SER A 177 2.34 -23.70 -8.80
N SER A 178 1.62 -23.20 -9.80
CA SER A 178 1.64 -23.80 -11.14
C SER A 178 2.82 -23.33 -12.03
N MET A 179 3.54 -22.31 -11.62
CA MET A 179 4.65 -21.76 -12.42
C MET A 179 6.03 -22.38 -12.14
N GLY A 180 6.16 -23.38 -11.24
CA GLY A 180 7.41 -24.13 -11.08
C GLY A 180 8.65 -23.31 -10.73
N ILE A 181 8.50 -22.05 -10.35
CA ILE A 181 9.61 -21.19 -9.94
C ILE A 181 9.79 -21.40 -8.45
N GLY A 182 10.39 -22.53 -8.11
CA GLY A 182 10.97 -22.75 -6.80
C GLY A 182 12.17 -21.81 -6.65
N LEU A 183 11.96 -20.69 -5.98
CA LEU A 183 13.06 -19.93 -5.40
C LEU A 183 13.42 -20.66 -4.10
N ASN A 184 14.41 -21.57 -4.20
CA ASN A 184 15.15 -22.08 -3.06
C ASN A 184 15.98 -20.98 -2.44
#